data_ad59c676422d2acaf502aa91031489e9
#
_entry.id   ad59c676422d2acaf502aa91031489e9
#
_cell.length_a   1.000
_cell.length_b   1.000
_cell.length_c   1.000
_cell.angle_alpha   90.00
_cell.angle_beta   90.00
_cell.angle_gamma   90.00
#
_symmetry.space_group_name_H-M   'P 1'
#
loop_
_entity.id
_entity.type
_entity.pdbx_description
1 polymer ?
#
loop_
_entity_poly.entity_id
_entity_poly.type
_entity_poly.pdbx_seq_one_letter_code
_entity_poly.pdbx_strand_id
1 'polypeptide(L)'
;MKPNVNLLSKVFVIGLMAVVLISIIGIITMSRTHVVLQGQIEATEIRISGKLPGRVDTFLVVEGQSVKRGDTLVGINSPEAWAKLQQANALENVAKFQNEKIDEGTRLQIIRTAQELWNKSQTDLQLAKTTYLRIQALYKDSVVSAQRYDEAEALYKVAIAAEQAAHQQYLLAKAGAQKQDKESARSLVDAAQGTVNEVQSVLRDAWLTAPMDGEIATIYAKCGELVGTGTPIMNLVAIQDCHVVLNVREDYLPSFGMGQSFIGKVPALRNKEVVFKVNYISPLGSFATWESTGTGKSYDMRTFEIHALPMERTDGLRPGMSVLVNIE
;
A
#
# COMPACT_ATOMS: atom_id res chain seq x y z
N MET A 1 -76.70 -41.72 62.93
CA MET A 1 -76.29 -41.20 61.63
C MET A 1 -74.90 -41.72 61.32
N LYS A 2 -74.78 -42.65 60.41
CA LYS A 2 -73.45 -43.11 59.97
C LYS A 2 -72.90 -42.19 58.87
N PRO A 3 -71.75 -41.62 59.00
CA PRO A 3 -71.20 -40.73 57.95
C PRO A 3 -70.96 -41.53 56.67
N ASN A 4 -71.41 -41.04 55.56
CA ASN A 4 -71.19 -41.65 54.23
C ASN A 4 -69.69 -41.57 53.81
N VAL A 5 -68.93 -42.56 54.27
CA VAL A 5 -67.50 -42.69 53.99
C VAL A 5 -67.15 -42.68 52.48
N ASN A 6 -68.14 -43.16 51.67
CA ASN A 6 -67.99 -43.13 50.19
C ASN A 6 -68.06 -41.73 49.53
N LEU A 7 -68.72 -40.79 50.20
CA LEU A 7 -68.78 -39.39 49.66
C LEU A 7 -67.52 -38.63 49.98
N LEU A 8 -66.96 -38.81 51.18
CA LEU A 8 -65.68 -38.18 51.60
C LEU A 8 -64.52 -38.68 50.79
N SER A 9 -64.48 -39.99 50.51
CA SER A 9 -63.37 -40.57 49.68
C SER A 9 -63.45 -40.08 48.22
N LYS A 10 -64.66 -39.88 47.66
CA LYS A 10 -64.81 -39.33 46.30
C LYS A 10 -64.38 -37.88 46.23
N VAL A 11 -64.71 -37.06 47.17
CA VAL A 11 -64.33 -35.63 47.29
C VAL A 11 -62.81 -35.53 47.45
N PHE A 12 -62.19 -36.41 48.24
CA PHE A 12 -60.72 -36.44 48.38
C PHE A 12 -59.99 -36.85 47.09
N VAL A 13 -60.48 -37.82 46.33
CA VAL A 13 -59.93 -38.26 45.06
C VAL A 13 -60.04 -37.16 43.98
N ILE A 14 -61.20 -36.46 43.95
CA ILE A 14 -61.41 -35.34 43.02
C ILE A 14 -60.46 -34.18 43.38
N GLY A 15 -60.28 -33.86 44.65
CA GLY A 15 -59.35 -32.85 45.13
C GLY A 15 -57.88 -33.19 44.75
N LEU A 16 -57.49 -34.47 44.96
CA LEU A 16 -56.15 -34.93 44.56
C LEU A 16 -55.92 -34.84 43.07
N MET A 17 -56.92 -35.25 42.26
CA MET A 17 -56.83 -35.10 40.78
C MET A 17 -56.71 -33.65 40.33
N ALA A 18 -57.43 -32.74 40.98
CA ALA A 18 -57.33 -31.30 40.66
C ALA A 18 -55.94 -30.75 41.01
N VAL A 19 -55.36 -31.13 42.13
CA VAL A 19 -53.98 -30.74 42.51
C VAL A 19 -52.95 -31.29 41.53
N VAL A 20 -53.06 -32.54 41.12
CA VAL A 20 -52.20 -33.16 40.11
C VAL A 20 -52.34 -32.43 38.77
N LEU A 21 -53.55 -32.11 38.36
CA LEU A 21 -53.80 -31.42 37.11
C LEU A 21 -53.21 -29.99 37.11
N ILE A 22 -53.38 -29.25 38.23
CA ILE A 22 -52.78 -27.92 38.44
C ILE A 22 -51.23 -28.03 38.44
N SER A 23 -50.65 -29.04 39.08
CA SER A 23 -49.20 -29.27 39.07
C SER A 23 -48.70 -29.56 37.66
N ILE A 24 -49.40 -30.40 36.88
CA ILE A 24 -49.01 -30.71 35.50
C ILE A 24 -49.12 -29.45 34.63
N ILE A 25 -50.18 -28.66 34.74
CA ILE A 25 -50.36 -27.36 34.04
C ILE A 25 -49.24 -26.41 34.50
N GLY A 26 -48.91 -26.32 35.76
CA GLY A 26 -47.80 -25.53 36.31
C GLY A 26 -46.45 -25.92 35.72
N ILE A 27 -46.17 -27.22 35.61
CA ILE A 27 -44.91 -27.76 35.02
C ILE A 27 -44.86 -27.45 33.52
N ILE A 28 -45.97 -27.58 32.78
CA ILE A 28 -46.03 -27.30 31.34
C ILE A 28 -45.88 -25.79 31.04
N THR A 29 -46.43 -24.91 31.90
CA THR A 29 -46.31 -23.47 31.75
C THR A 29 -45.00 -22.89 32.25
N MET A 30 -44.25 -23.61 33.13
CA MET A 30 -43.03 -23.13 33.79
C MET A 30 -41.74 -23.47 33.03
N SER A 31 -41.76 -24.15 31.88
CA SER A 31 -40.58 -24.69 31.23
C SER A 31 -40.41 -24.24 29.77
N ARG A 32 -40.29 -22.96 29.53
CA ARG A 32 -39.54 -22.48 28.37
C ARG A 32 -38.63 -21.35 28.80
N THR A 33 -37.45 -21.70 29.29
CA THR A 33 -36.37 -20.72 29.43
C THR A 33 -35.90 -20.40 28.01
N HIS A 34 -36.38 -19.29 27.47
CA HIS A 34 -35.86 -18.75 26.22
C HIS A 34 -34.38 -18.35 26.48
N VAL A 35 -33.47 -19.01 25.83
CA VAL A 35 -32.05 -18.61 25.83
C VAL A 35 -31.91 -17.40 24.91
N VAL A 36 -31.44 -16.29 25.47
CA VAL A 36 -31.16 -15.07 24.73
C VAL A 36 -29.66 -14.97 24.52
N LEU A 37 -29.21 -15.08 23.29
CA LEU A 37 -27.84 -14.76 22.95
C LEU A 37 -27.68 -13.27 22.74
N GLN A 38 -26.60 -12.72 23.29
CA GLN A 38 -26.23 -11.34 23.06
C GLN A 38 -25.05 -11.28 22.09
N GLY A 39 -25.21 -10.51 21.02
CA GLY A 39 -24.14 -10.14 20.10
C GLY A 39 -23.91 -8.64 20.12
N GLN A 40 -22.91 -8.23 19.36
CA GLN A 40 -22.55 -6.83 19.17
C GLN A 40 -22.45 -6.52 17.69
N ILE A 41 -22.87 -5.33 17.29
CA ILE A 41 -22.61 -4.83 15.95
C ILE A 41 -21.17 -4.35 15.88
N GLU A 42 -20.46 -4.82 14.86
CA GLU A 42 -19.12 -4.37 14.50
C GLU A 42 -19.13 -3.82 13.07
N ALA A 43 -18.11 -3.06 12.71
CA ALA A 43 -17.90 -2.56 11.36
C ALA A 43 -16.40 -2.51 11.08
N THR A 44 -16.03 -2.46 9.81
CA THR A 44 -14.63 -2.27 9.42
C THR A 44 -14.13 -0.92 9.88
N GLU A 45 -13.06 -0.92 10.66
CA GLU A 45 -12.38 0.27 11.15
C GLU A 45 -11.01 0.40 10.52
N ILE A 46 -10.68 1.59 10.03
CA ILE A 46 -9.35 1.91 9.47
C ILE A 46 -8.75 3.08 10.23
N ARG A 47 -7.54 2.86 10.75
CA ARG A 47 -6.73 3.92 11.36
C ARG A 47 -5.99 4.66 10.27
N ILE A 48 -6.34 5.93 10.06
CA ILE A 48 -5.69 6.80 9.09
C ILE A 48 -4.35 7.25 9.66
N SER A 49 -3.28 6.92 8.95
CA SER A 49 -1.90 7.29 9.26
C SER A 49 -1.15 7.63 7.98
N GLY A 50 -0.13 8.48 8.05
CA GLY A 50 0.69 8.89 6.91
C GLY A 50 2.14 8.41 7.03
N LYS A 51 2.86 8.44 5.91
CA LYS A 51 4.31 8.20 5.86
C LYS A 51 5.10 9.47 6.16
N LEU A 52 4.47 10.65 5.98
CA LEU A 52 5.09 11.94 6.17
C LEU A 52 5.16 12.29 7.65
N PRO A 53 6.34 12.34 8.28
CA PRO A 53 6.49 12.93 9.60
C PRO A 53 6.39 14.45 9.48
N GLY A 54 5.64 15.06 10.38
CA GLY A 54 5.44 16.51 10.34
C GLY A 54 4.47 17.00 11.40
N ARG A 55 4.13 18.26 11.34
CA ARG A 55 3.17 18.87 12.25
C ARG A 55 1.79 18.93 11.59
N VAL A 56 0.76 18.51 12.32
CA VAL A 56 -0.62 18.65 11.85
C VAL A 56 -0.94 20.14 11.67
N ASP A 57 -1.25 20.53 10.46
CA ASP A 57 -1.57 21.91 10.11
C ASP A 57 -3.05 22.20 10.31
N THR A 58 -3.91 21.41 9.68
CA THR A 58 -5.35 21.59 9.74
C THR A 58 -6.10 20.28 9.56
N PHE A 59 -7.26 20.16 10.23
CA PHE A 59 -8.26 19.14 9.94
C PHE A 59 -9.36 19.76 9.05
N LEU A 60 -9.73 19.06 7.99
CA LEU A 60 -10.82 19.43 7.09
C LEU A 60 -12.12 18.72 7.42
N VAL A 61 -12.09 17.86 8.44
CA VAL A 61 -13.21 17.05 8.90
C VAL A 61 -13.32 17.13 10.43
N VAL A 62 -14.50 16.79 10.95
CA VAL A 62 -14.78 16.70 12.40
C VAL A 62 -15.27 15.30 12.76
N GLU A 63 -15.18 14.94 14.03
CA GLU A 63 -15.74 13.68 14.55
C GLU A 63 -17.24 13.60 14.28
N GLY A 64 -17.73 12.42 13.87
CA GLY A 64 -19.10 12.20 13.46
C GLY A 64 -19.43 12.62 12.03
N GLN A 65 -18.47 13.17 11.27
CA GLN A 65 -18.71 13.56 9.88
C GLN A 65 -18.61 12.35 8.95
N SER A 66 -19.58 12.22 8.05
CA SER A 66 -19.52 11.26 6.95
C SER A 66 -18.60 11.77 5.83
N VAL A 67 -17.73 10.90 5.34
CA VAL A 67 -16.76 11.18 4.28
C VAL A 67 -16.85 10.12 3.19
N LYS A 68 -16.47 10.49 1.97
CA LYS A 68 -16.36 9.58 0.83
C LYS A 68 -14.91 9.25 0.53
N ARG A 69 -14.68 8.13 -0.12
CA ARG A 69 -13.37 7.75 -0.60
C ARG A 69 -12.75 8.86 -1.45
N GLY A 70 -11.54 9.27 -1.10
CA GLY A 70 -10.79 10.34 -1.76
C GLY A 70 -10.99 11.73 -1.15
N ASP A 71 -11.93 11.92 -0.22
CA ASP A 71 -12.07 13.19 0.49
C ASP A 71 -10.81 13.47 1.32
N THR A 72 -10.33 14.70 1.28
CA THR A 72 -9.17 15.11 2.07
C THR A 72 -9.56 15.33 3.53
N LEU A 73 -8.79 14.71 4.42
CA LEU A 73 -9.12 14.65 5.85
C LEU A 73 -8.27 15.61 6.69
N VAL A 74 -6.94 15.63 6.44
CA VAL A 74 -5.99 16.38 7.26
C VAL A 74 -4.80 16.82 6.44
N GLY A 75 -4.30 18.02 6.71
CA GLY A 75 -3.05 18.58 6.17
C GLY A 75 -1.91 18.42 7.18
N ILE A 76 -0.77 17.93 6.71
CA ILE A 76 0.48 17.78 7.47
C ILE A 76 1.53 18.70 6.86
N ASN A 77 2.11 19.55 7.68
CA ASN A 77 3.23 20.43 7.29
C ASN A 77 4.56 19.78 7.69
N SER A 78 5.44 19.58 6.71
CA SER A 78 6.79 19.04 6.91
C SER A 78 7.80 19.84 6.08
N PRO A 79 8.36 20.92 6.62
CA PRO A 79 9.39 21.71 5.95
C PRO A 79 10.62 20.88 5.58
N GLU A 80 10.94 19.87 6.40
CA GLU A 80 12.09 18.98 6.18
C GLU A 80 11.90 18.14 4.89
N ALA A 81 10.70 17.63 4.66
CA ALA A 81 10.39 16.87 3.43
C ALA A 81 10.42 17.76 2.18
N TRP A 82 9.96 19.00 2.28
CA TRP A 82 10.10 19.99 1.20
C TRP A 82 11.55 20.34 0.91
N ALA A 83 12.39 20.52 1.94
CA ALA A 83 13.83 20.75 1.78
C ALA A 83 14.51 19.55 1.10
N LYS A 84 14.15 18.32 1.48
CA LYS A 84 14.63 17.10 0.81
C LYS A 84 14.21 17.04 -0.66
N LEU A 85 12.99 17.45 -1.01
CA LEU A 85 12.55 17.52 -2.40
C LEU A 85 13.40 18.52 -3.20
N GLN A 86 13.66 19.70 -2.64
CA GLN A 86 14.54 20.68 -3.29
C GLN A 86 15.96 20.13 -3.51
N GLN A 87 16.51 19.44 -2.52
CA GLN A 87 17.81 18.77 -2.65
C GLN A 87 17.81 17.71 -3.75
N ALA A 88 16.78 16.84 -3.78
CA ALA A 88 16.65 15.80 -4.80
C ALA A 88 16.53 16.41 -6.21
N ASN A 89 15.73 17.46 -6.40
CA ASN A 89 15.60 18.15 -7.66
C ASN A 89 16.92 18.81 -8.10
N ALA A 90 17.70 19.36 -7.16
CA ALA A 90 19.01 19.90 -7.47
C ALA A 90 19.99 18.82 -7.96
N LEU A 91 19.99 17.66 -7.33
CA LEU A 91 20.81 16.51 -7.75
C LEU A 91 20.38 15.98 -9.13
N GLU A 92 19.07 15.90 -9.39
CA GLU A 92 18.54 15.52 -10.70
C GLU A 92 19.01 16.51 -11.80
N ASN A 93 18.95 17.81 -11.53
CA ASN A 93 19.43 18.83 -12.49
C ASN A 93 20.93 18.68 -12.76
N VAL A 94 21.76 18.40 -11.72
CA VAL A 94 23.19 18.13 -11.90
C VAL A 94 23.41 16.91 -12.81
N ALA A 95 22.67 15.82 -12.58
CA ALA A 95 22.74 14.64 -13.42
C ALA A 95 22.32 14.92 -14.87
N LYS A 96 21.24 15.68 -15.07
CA LYS A 96 20.76 16.13 -16.40
C LYS A 96 21.81 16.95 -17.14
N PHE A 97 22.39 17.95 -16.51
CA PHE A 97 23.44 18.76 -17.13
C PHE A 97 24.70 17.95 -17.44
N GLN A 98 25.03 16.97 -16.58
CA GLN A 98 26.14 16.06 -16.87
C GLN A 98 25.85 15.17 -18.10
N ASN A 99 24.62 14.65 -18.22
CA ASN A 99 24.19 13.89 -19.37
C ASN A 99 24.19 14.75 -20.66
N GLU A 100 23.65 15.94 -20.62
CA GLU A 100 23.65 16.90 -21.74
C GLU A 100 25.08 17.18 -22.21
N LYS A 101 26.00 17.46 -21.29
CA LYS A 101 27.41 17.69 -21.61
C LYS A 101 28.06 16.50 -22.30
N ILE A 102 27.70 15.27 -21.93
CA ILE A 102 28.21 14.05 -22.55
C ILE A 102 27.53 13.80 -23.90
N ASP A 103 26.24 14.06 -24.02
CA ASP A 103 25.48 13.91 -25.27
C ASP A 103 25.89 14.93 -26.33
N GLU A 104 26.16 16.17 -25.95
CA GLU A 104 26.71 17.20 -26.85
C GLU A 104 28.07 16.79 -27.45
N GLY A 105 28.80 15.92 -26.73
CA GLY A 105 30.08 15.37 -27.20
C GLY A 105 31.22 16.38 -27.20
N THR A 106 32.15 16.22 -28.15
CA THR A 106 33.34 17.06 -28.24
C THR A 106 32.99 18.45 -28.77
N ARG A 107 33.48 19.51 -28.08
CA ARG A 107 33.26 20.90 -28.51
C ARG A 107 33.69 21.11 -29.94
N LEU A 108 32.90 21.81 -30.73
CA LEU A 108 33.17 22.12 -32.17
C LEU A 108 34.55 22.72 -32.42
N GLN A 109 35.06 23.55 -31.47
CA GLN A 109 36.41 24.14 -31.59
C GLN A 109 37.50 23.06 -31.58
N ILE A 110 37.37 22.04 -30.73
CA ILE A 110 38.31 20.91 -30.62
C ILE A 110 38.29 20.10 -31.92
N ILE A 111 37.09 19.80 -32.44
CA ILE A 111 36.93 19.06 -33.70
C ILE A 111 37.58 19.87 -34.87
N ARG A 112 37.31 21.19 -34.94
CA ARG A 112 37.95 22.04 -35.98
C ARG A 112 39.44 22.08 -35.86
N THR A 113 39.99 22.23 -34.66
CA THR A 113 41.46 22.22 -34.43
C THR A 113 42.07 20.91 -34.88
N ALA A 114 41.46 19.76 -34.56
CA ALA A 114 41.92 18.42 -35.02
C ALA A 114 41.84 18.28 -36.55
N GLN A 115 40.80 18.87 -37.19
CA GLN A 115 40.63 18.86 -38.63
C GLN A 115 41.69 19.70 -39.33
N GLU A 116 42.00 20.89 -38.81
CA GLU A 116 43.05 21.73 -39.38
C GLU A 116 44.47 21.09 -39.24
N LEU A 117 44.72 20.41 -38.13
CA LEU A 117 45.94 19.65 -37.94
C LEU A 117 46.04 18.52 -38.97
N TRP A 118 44.95 17.82 -39.25
CA TRP A 118 44.90 16.81 -40.30
C TRP A 118 45.10 17.41 -41.69
N ASN A 119 44.43 18.50 -42.04
CA ASN A 119 44.58 19.22 -43.30
C ASN A 119 46.06 19.64 -43.52
N LYS A 120 46.74 20.12 -42.47
CA LYS A 120 48.14 20.44 -42.50
C LYS A 120 48.98 19.23 -42.82
N SER A 121 48.78 18.13 -42.12
CA SER A 121 49.56 16.88 -42.33
C SER A 121 49.33 16.27 -43.73
N GLN A 122 48.13 16.42 -44.31
CA GLN A 122 47.86 16.06 -45.71
C GLN A 122 48.70 16.88 -46.68
N THR A 123 48.84 18.20 -46.44
CA THR A 123 49.64 19.08 -47.25
C THR A 123 51.13 18.72 -47.18
N ASP A 124 51.62 18.44 -45.96
CA ASP A 124 52.99 17.97 -45.71
C ASP A 124 53.29 16.64 -46.41
N LEU A 125 52.33 15.69 -46.33
CA LEU A 125 52.42 14.40 -47.04
C LEU A 125 52.48 14.60 -48.56
N GLN A 126 51.64 15.48 -49.13
CA GLN A 126 51.65 15.76 -50.57
C GLN A 126 52.97 16.37 -51.02
N LEU A 127 53.57 17.25 -50.23
CA LEU A 127 54.91 17.82 -50.51
C LEU A 127 55.98 16.74 -50.48
N ALA A 128 56.02 15.90 -49.40
CA ALA A 128 56.99 14.82 -49.27
C ALA A 128 56.87 13.80 -50.39
N LYS A 129 55.62 13.44 -50.78
CA LYS A 129 55.31 12.54 -51.89
C LYS A 129 55.88 13.05 -53.23
N THR A 130 55.61 14.35 -53.53
CA THR A 130 56.03 14.97 -54.75
C THR A 130 57.59 15.01 -54.82
N THR A 131 58.20 15.35 -53.66
CA THR A 131 59.70 15.36 -53.58
C THR A 131 60.28 13.97 -53.73
N TYR A 132 59.72 12.96 -53.06
CA TYR A 132 60.19 11.56 -53.23
C TYR A 132 60.07 11.08 -54.65
N LEU A 133 58.91 11.28 -55.32
CA LEU A 133 58.76 10.88 -56.74
C LEU A 133 59.73 11.57 -57.66
N ARG A 134 60.04 12.86 -57.42
CA ARG A 134 61.09 13.58 -58.23
C ARG A 134 62.46 13.01 -57.97
N ILE A 135 62.87 12.78 -56.73
CA ILE A 135 64.15 12.21 -56.35
C ILE A 135 64.33 10.75 -56.92
N GLN A 136 63.24 9.97 -56.85
CA GLN A 136 63.17 8.62 -57.38
C GLN A 136 63.43 8.59 -58.89
N ALA A 137 62.84 9.53 -59.66
CA ALA A 137 63.13 9.64 -61.11
C ALA A 137 64.62 9.99 -61.39
N LEU A 138 65.14 11.01 -60.67
CA LEU A 138 66.53 11.43 -60.79
C LEU A 138 67.52 10.31 -60.36
N TYR A 139 67.16 9.48 -59.39
CA TYR A 139 67.97 8.33 -58.98
C TYR A 139 67.99 7.23 -60.03
N LYS A 140 66.87 6.99 -60.70
CA LYS A 140 66.83 6.05 -61.84
C LYS A 140 67.74 6.48 -63.03
N ASP A 141 67.80 7.80 -63.21
CA ASP A 141 68.67 8.40 -64.22
C ASP A 141 70.12 8.60 -63.73
N SER A 142 70.50 8.06 -62.56
CA SER A 142 71.83 8.13 -61.94
C SER A 142 72.32 9.57 -61.67
N VAL A 143 71.42 10.54 -61.51
CA VAL A 143 71.72 11.97 -61.27
C VAL A 143 71.95 12.26 -59.79
N VAL A 144 71.35 11.48 -58.86
CA VAL A 144 71.47 11.69 -57.40
C VAL A 144 72.01 10.44 -56.72
N SER A 145 72.64 10.59 -55.52
CA SER A 145 73.16 9.49 -54.72
C SER A 145 72.05 8.68 -54.06
N ALA A 146 72.41 7.38 -53.76
CA ALA A 146 71.51 6.49 -52.97
C ALA A 146 71.08 7.12 -51.61
N GLN A 147 72.05 7.75 -50.94
CA GLN A 147 71.76 8.43 -49.67
C GLN A 147 70.60 9.45 -49.79
N ARG A 148 70.61 10.24 -50.89
CA ARG A 148 69.61 11.25 -51.13
C ARG A 148 68.24 10.64 -51.46
N TYR A 149 68.20 9.53 -52.12
CA TYR A 149 67.04 8.71 -52.36
C TYR A 149 66.43 8.19 -51.02
N ASP A 150 67.28 7.55 -50.17
CA ASP A 150 66.91 6.96 -48.90
C ASP A 150 66.36 8.05 -47.93
N GLU A 151 67.02 9.21 -47.93
CA GLU A 151 66.48 10.42 -47.14
C GLU A 151 65.08 10.83 -47.59
N ALA A 152 64.87 10.93 -48.92
CA ALA A 152 63.57 11.29 -49.44
C ALA A 152 62.48 10.24 -49.17
N GLU A 153 62.88 8.94 -49.29
CA GLU A 153 61.93 7.86 -48.92
C GLU A 153 61.62 7.83 -47.44
N ALA A 154 62.61 8.05 -46.58
CA ALA A 154 62.36 8.15 -45.11
C ALA A 154 61.43 9.29 -44.75
N LEU A 155 61.64 10.51 -45.34
CA LEU A 155 60.77 11.66 -45.11
C LEU A 155 59.34 11.39 -45.59
N TYR A 156 59.18 10.71 -46.75
CA TYR A 156 57.86 10.36 -47.25
C TYR A 156 57.15 9.38 -46.31
N LYS A 157 57.83 8.35 -45.79
CA LYS A 157 57.30 7.37 -44.82
C LYS A 157 56.89 8.06 -43.49
N VAL A 158 57.71 8.99 -42.99
CA VAL A 158 57.39 9.82 -41.80
C VAL A 158 56.14 10.65 -42.05
N ALA A 159 56.00 11.29 -43.22
CA ALA A 159 54.82 12.10 -43.55
C ALA A 159 53.54 11.26 -43.65
N ILE A 160 53.61 9.99 -44.15
CA ILE A 160 52.49 9.04 -44.13
C ILE A 160 52.05 8.77 -42.69
N ALA A 161 53.01 8.42 -41.82
CA ALA A 161 52.69 8.12 -40.41
C ALA A 161 52.11 9.33 -39.67
N ALA A 162 52.62 10.53 -39.94
CA ALA A 162 52.11 11.78 -39.37
C ALA A 162 50.67 12.09 -39.81
N GLU A 163 50.37 11.92 -41.11
CA GLU A 163 48.99 12.10 -41.62
C GLU A 163 48.01 11.10 -40.99
N GLN A 164 48.38 9.82 -40.92
CA GLN A 164 47.54 8.79 -40.30
C GLN A 164 47.27 9.10 -38.82
N ALA A 165 48.30 9.52 -38.09
CA ALA A 165 48.14 9.90 -36.67
C ALA A 165 47.17 11.08 -36.49
N ALA A 166 47.33 12.14 -37.31
CA ALA A 166 46.46 13.31 -37.27
C ALA A 166 45.02 12.96 -37.70
N HIS A 167 44.85 12.07 -38.69
CA HIS A 167 43.53 11.57 -39.08
C HIS A 167 42.84 10.79 -37.94
N GLN A 168 43.54 9.90 -37.26
CA GLN A 168 43.00 9.18 -36.11
C GLN A 168 42.59 10.13 -35.00
N GLN A 169 43.34 11.19 -34.74
CA GLN A 169 43.00 12.20 -33.75
C GLN A 169 41.76 13.02 -34.12
N TYR A 170 41.59 13.33 -35.42
CA TYR A 170 40.34 13.95 -35.90
C TYR A 170 39.13 13.01 -35.72
N LEU A 171 39.27 11.72 -36.09
CA LEU A 171 38.19 10.74 -35.93
C LEU A 171 37.81 10.54 -34.47
N LEU A 172 38.77 10.51 -33.54
CA LEU A 172 38.54 10.43 -32.11
C LEU A 172 37.77 11.65 -31.59
N ALA A 173 38.22 12.86 -32.01
CA ALA A 173 37.53 14.10 -31.64
C ALA A 173 36.08 14.12 -32.16
N LYS A 174 35.84 13.64 -33.38
CA LYS A 174 34.54 13.57 -34.04
C LYS A 174 33.64 12.51 -33.44
N ALA A 175 34.16 11.38 -32.99
CA ALA A 175 33.39 10.31 -32.35
C ALA A 175 32.77 10.74 -31.01
N GLY A 176 33.42 11.67 -30.28
CA GLY A 176 32.93 12.18 -29.01
C GLY A 176 32.98 11.14 -27.89
N ALA A 177 32.03 11.21 -26.97
CA ALA A 177 31.91 10.31 -25.84
C ALA A 177 31.55 8.87 -26.28
N GLN A 178 32.10 7.88 -25.58
CA GLN A 178 31.79 6.48 -25.84
C GLN A 178 30.32 6.15 -25.49
N LYS A 179 29.78 5.12 -26.11
CA LYS A 179 28.42 4.65 -25.86
C LYS A 179 28.20 4.34 -24.37
N GLN A 180 29.18 3.73 -23.72
CA GLN A 180 29.14 3.39 -22.31
C GLN A 180 29.06 4.62 -21.41
N ASP A 181 29.76 5.71 -21.75
CA ASP A 181 29.73 6.95 -21.01
C ASP A 181 28.33 7.59 -21.09
N LYS A 182 27.72 7.57 -22.27
CA LYS A 182 26.36 8.05 -22.49
C LYS A 182 25.31 7.26 -21.71
N GLU A 183 25.42 5.92 -21.77
CA GLU A 183 24.51 5.03 -21.01
C GLU A 183 24.67 5.20 -19.50
N SER A 184 25.92 5.36 -19.02
CA SER A 184 26.20 5.64 -17.61
C SER A 184 25.60 6.97 -17.17
N ALA A 185 25.73 8.03 -17.96
CA ALA A 185 25.17 9.33 -17.66
C ALA A 185 23.63 9.30 -17.63
N ARG A 186 22.99 8.58 -18.54
CA ARG A 186 21.53 8.36 -18.51
C ARG A 186 21.09 7.62 -17.25
N SER A 187 21.79 6.53 -16.91
CA SER A 187 21.49 5.78 -15.70
C SER A 187 21.61 6.64 -14.43
N LEU A 188 22.54 7.61 -14.42
CA LEU A 188 22.65 8.56 -13.32
C LEU A 188 21.44 9.51 -13.23
N VAL A 189 20.91 9.95 -14.38
CA VAL A 189 19.67 10.75 -14.43
C VAL A 189 18.49 9.91 -13.90
N ASP A 190 18.36 8.67 -14.36
CA ASP A 190 17.28 7.78 -13.92
C ASP A 190 17.34 7.51 -12.41
N ALA A 191 18.53 7.31 -11.85
CA ALA A 191 18.73 7.15 -10.42
C ALA A 191 18.34 8.41 -9.63
N ALA A 192 18.74 9.59 -10.10
CA ALA A 192 18.37 10.86 -9.47
C ALA A 192 16.86 11.13 -9.56
N GLN A 193 16.22 10.82 -10.69
CA GLN A 193 14.77 10.89 -10.86
C GLN A 193 14.05 9.93 -9.91
N GLY A 194 14.60 8.72 -9.69
CA GLY A 194 14.10 7.77 -8.70
C GLY A 194 14.06 8.37 -7.31
N THR A 195 15.11 9.07 -6.90
CA THR A 195 15.18 9.78 -5.62
C THR A 195 14.12 10.89 -5.51
N VAL A 196 13.90 11.66 -6.57
CA VAL A 196 12.82 12.68 -6.61
C VAL A 196 11.46 12.02 -6.43
N ASN A 197 11.19 10.91 -7.14
CA ASN A 197 9.93 10.19 -7.06
C ASN A 197 9.69 9.60 -5.65
N GLU A 198 10.73 9.13 -4.98
CA GLU A 198 10.67 8.63 -3.61
C GLU A 198 10.19 9.73 -2.65
N VAL A 199 10.85 10.90 -2.68
CA VAL A 199 10.47 12.04 -1.82
C VAL A 199 9.07 12.55 -2.15
N GLN A 200 8.71 12.64 -3.43
CA GLN A 200 7.37 13.02 -3.86
C GLN A 200 6.30 12.02 -3.39
N SER A 201 6.63 10.73 -3.34
CA SER A 201 5.71 9.70 -2.80
C SER A 201 5.40 9.91 -1.33
N VAL A 202 6.38 10.36 -0.54
CA VAL A 202 6.18 10.71 0.88
C VAL A 202 5.39 12.02 1.00
N LEU A 203 5.68 13.02 0.18
CA LEU A 203 4.99 14.31 0.19
C LEU A 203 3.52 14.23 -0.26
N ARG A 204 3.11 13.18 -0.98
CA ARG A 204 1.68 12.96 -1.26
C ARG A 204 0.86 12.80 0.01
N ASP A 205 1.46 12.27 1.06
CA ASP A 205 0.82 12.14 2.38
C ASP A 205 0.78 13.47 3.17
N ALA A 206 1.18 14.60 2.58
CA ALA A 206 0.94 15.92 3.16
C ALA A 206 -0.57 16.22 3.26
N TRP A 207 -1.37 15.59 2.42
CA TRP A 207 -2.82 15.65 2.45
C TRP A 207 -3.36 14.22 2.49
N LEU A 208 -3.70 13.74 3.70
CA LEU A 208 -4.26 12.41 3.84
C LEU A 208 -5.72 12.40 3.40
N THR A 209 -6.08 11.37 2.65
CA THR A 209 -7.42 11.19 2.11
C THR A 209 -8.08 9.94 2.66
N ALA A 210 -9.42 9.91 2.65
CA ALA A 210 -10.20 8.75 3.05
C ALA A 210 -10.00 7.58 2.06
N PRO A 211 -9.57 6.39 2.55
CA PRO A 211 -9.38 5.21 1.69
C PRO A 211 -10.70 4.55 1.28
N MET A 212 -11.77 4.80 2.02
CA MET A 212 -13.12 4.27 1.81
C MET A 212 -14.17 5.24 2.27
N ASP A 213 -15.43 4.98 1.92
CA ASP A 213 -16.59 5.69 2.46
C ASP A 213 -16.79 5.31 3.94
N GLY A 214 -17.10 6.28 4.79
CA GLY A 214 -17.31 6.02 6.21
C GLY A 214 -17.63 7.27 7.03
N GLU A 215 -17.56 7.14 8.33
CA GLU A 215 -17.75 8.22 9.31
C GLU A 215 -16.49 8.34 10.17
N ILE A 216 -16.03 9.55 10.44
CA ILE A 216 -14.90 9.81 11.34
C ILE A 216 -15.32 9.50 12.76
N ALA A 217 -14.76 8.46 13.36
CA ALA A 217 -15.11 8.05 14.72
C ALA A 217 -14.37 8.88 15.77
N THR A 218 -13.05 8.98 15.65
CA THR A 218 -12.20 9.66 16.62
C THR A 218 -11.02 10.31 15.93
N ILE A 219 -10.64 11.51 16.37
CA ILE A 219 -9.43 12.22 15.96
C ILE A 219 -8.46 12.22 17.15
N TYR A 220 -7.34 11.49 17.01
CA TYR A 220 -6.34 11.31 18.08
C TYR A 220 -5.40 12.49 18.20
N ALA A 221 -4.91 12.99 17.06
CA ALA A 221 -3.94 14.08 17.01
C ALA A 221 -4.64 15.44 17.08
N LYS A 222 -3.91 16.46 17.56
CA LYS A 222 -4.40 17.84 17.61
C LYS A 222 -3.67 18.72 16.59
N CYS A 223 -4.34 19.79 16.15
CA CYS A 223 -3.71 20.80 15.32
C CYS A 223 -2.46 21.38 16.04
N GLY A 224 -1.35 21.45 15.31
CA GLY A 224 -0.04 21.84 15.85
C GLY A 224 0.79 20.70 16.46
N GLU A 225 0.23 19.52 16.66
CA GLU A 225 0.92 18.35 17.21
C GLU A 225 1.87 17.73 16.16
N LEU A 226 3.02 17.25 16.63
CA LEU A 226 4.00 16.54 15.81
C LEU A 226 3.61 15.07 15.69
N VAL A 227 3.43 14.56 14.46
CA VAL A 227 3.12 13.17 14.18
C VAL A 227 4.28 12.51 13.45
N GLY A 228 4.59 11.28 13.84
CA GLY A 228 5.62 10.45 13.22
C GLY A 228 5.04 9.58 12.10
N THR A 229 5.93 8.93 11.35
CA THR A 229 5.54 7.95 10.34
C THR A 229 4.74 6.81 10.96
N GLY A 230 3.56 6.50 10.40
CA GLY A 230 2.68 5.43 10.87
C GLY A 230 1.88 5.75 12.12
N THR A 231 2.03 6.93 12.71
CA THR A 231 1.22 7.35 13.87
C THR A 231 -0.24 7.49 13.45
N PRO A 232 -1.20 6.84 14.15
CA PRO A 232 -2.62 7.01 13.87
C PRO A 232 -3.05 8.45 14.17
N ILE A 233 -3.67 9.11 13.20
CA ILE A 233 -4.17 10.49 13.31
C ILE A 233 -5.65 10.49 13.61
N MET A 234 -6.42 9.62 12.97
CA MET A 234 -7.85 9.45 13.18
C MET A 234 -8.32 8.05 12.84
N ASN A 235 -9.52 7.70 13.30
CA ASN A 235 -10.20 6.44 12.99
C ASN A 235 -11.39 6.68 12.08
N LEU A 236 -11.46 5.92 10.98
CA LEU A 236 -12.56 5.93 10.02
C LEU A 236 -13.31 4.60 10.10
N VAL A 237 -14.64 4.65 10.24
CA VAL A 237 -15.51 3.49 10.38
C VAL A 237 -16.45 3.38 9.19
N ALA A 238 -16.48 2.22 8.55
CA ALA A 238 -17.39 1.93 7.44
C ALA A 238 -18.79 1.58 7.97
N ILE A 239 -19.64 2.57 8.22
CA ILE A 239 -21.01 2.35 8.73
C ILE A 239 -21.84 1.44 7.80
N GLN A 240 -21.50 1.36 6.51
CA GLN A 240 -22.24 0.52 5.55
C GLN A 240 -21.88 -0.96 5.64
N ASP A 241 -20.77 -1.28 6.32
CA ASP A 241 -20.24 -2.63 6.50
C ASP A 241 -20.52 -3.21 7.89
N CYS A 242 -21.59 -2.70 8.54
CA CYS A 242 -22.00 -3.19 9.85
C CYS A 242 -22.45 -4.63 9.76
N HIS A 243 -21.92 -5.47 10.63
CA HIS A 243 -22.30 -6.87 10.81
C HIS A 243 -22.44 -7.18 12.29
N VAL A 244 -23.21 -8.21 12.61
CA VAL A 244 -23.34 -8.69 14.00
C VAL A 244 -22.28 -9.75 14.24
N VAL A 245 -21.62 -9.65 15.38
CA VAL A 245 -20.73 -10.68 15.92
C VAL A 245 -21.43 -11.34 17.12
N LEU A 246 -21.60 -12.64 17.04
CA LEU A 246 -22.22 -13.47 18.06
C LEU A 246 -21.22 -14.52 18.55
N ASN A 247 -21.09 -14.68 19.86
CA ASN A 247 -20.37 -15.80 20.46
C ASN A 247 -21.38 -16.87 20.82
N VAL A 248 -21.46 -17.91 19.98
CA VAL A 248 -22.46 -18.98 20.08
C VAL A 248 -21.82 -20.22 20.68
N ARG A 249 -22.44 -20.76 21.72
CA ARG A 249 -22.01 -21.99 22.35
C ARG A 249 -22.25 -23.21 21.43
N GLU A 250 -21.40 -24.21 21.51
CA GLU A 250 -21.35 -25.39 20.62
C GLU A 250 -22.71 -26.09 20.44
N ASP A 251 -23.51 -26.17 21.52
CA ASP A 251 -24.84 -26.82 21.51
C ASP A 251 -25.90 -26.05 20.68
N TYR A 252 -25.72 -24.74 20.51
CA TYR A 252 -26.60 -23.89 19.65
C TYR A 252 -26.06 -23.66 18.24
N LEU A 253 -24.84 -24.09 17.96
CA LEU A 253 -24.19 -23.89 16.63
C LEU A 253 -25.01 -24.45 15.45
N PRO A 254 -25.74 -25.59 15.57
CA PRO A 254 -26.57 -26.09 14.48
C PRO A 254 -27.67 -25.11 14.00
N SER A 255 -28.10 -24.15 14.86
CA SER A 255 -29.10 -23.13 14.52
C SER A 255 -28.51 -21.94 13.76
N PHE A 256 -27.17 -21.88 13.60
CA PHE A 256 -26.43 -20.79 12.95
C PHE A 256 -25.52 -21.24 11.83
N GLY A 257 -25.97 -22.22 11.03
CA GLY A 257 -25.20 -22.72 9.91
C GLY A 257 -24.87 -21.63 8.86
N MET A 258 -23.80 -21.85 8.08
CA MET A 258 -23.43 -20.95 6.99
C MET A 258 -24.60 -20.68 6.04
N GLY A 259 -24.90 -19.39 5.83
CA GLY A 259 -25.98 -18.95 4.96
C GLY A 259 -27.39 -19.00 5.60
N GLN A 260 -27.54 -19.50 6.83
CA GLN A 260 -28.79 -19.43 7.58
C GLN A 260 -29.09 -18.00 8.03
N SER A 261 -30.38 -17.69 8.13
CA SER A 261 -30.85 -16.37 8.60
C SER A 261 -31.53 -16.52 9.96
N PHE A 262 -31.31 -15.52 10.80
CA PHE A 262 -31.94 -15.40 12.10
C PHE A 262 -32.42 -13.96 12.36
N ILE A 263 -33.35 -13.81 13.29
CA ILE A 263 -33.89 -12.51 13.69
C ILE A 263 -33.16 -12.02 14.94
N GLY A 264 -32.53 -10.87 14.84
CA GLY A 264 -31.94 -10.17 15.98
C GLY A 264 -32.75 -8.91 16.35
N LYS A 265 -32.99 -8.69 17.64
CA LYS A 265 -33.58 -7.47 18.16
C LYS A 265 -32.49 -6.51 18.56
N VAL A 266 -32.57 -5.28 18.07
CA VAL A 266 -31.61 -4.21 18.38
C VAL A 266 -32.24 -3.25 19.38
N PRO A 267 -31.91 -3.29 20.68
CA PRO A 267 -32.54 -2.46 21.70
C PRO A 267 -32.34 -0.96 21.44
N ALA A 268 -31.17 -0.57 20.97
CA ALA A 268 -30.85 0.83 20.64
C ALA A 268 -31.77 1.43 19.55
N LEU A 269 -32.36 0.58 18.69
CA LEU A 269 -33.32 0.95 17.65
C LEU A 269 -34.76 0.66 18.07
N ARG A 270 -35.11 0.87 19.34
CA ARG A 270 -36.44 0.60 19.91
C ARG A 270 -36.88 -0.85 19.73
N ASN A 271 -35.98 -1.81 19.95
CA ASN A 271 -36.20 -3.24 19.75
C ASN A 271 -36.59 -3.62 18.31
N LYS A 272 -36.10 -2.86 17.31
CA LYS A 272 -36.34 -3.19 15.91
C LYS A 272 -35.79 -4.59 15.61
N GLU A 273 -36.58 -5.40 14.95
CA GLU A 273 -36.20 -6.70 14.46
C GLU A 273 -35.46 -6.53 13.13
N VAL A 274 -34.24 -7.11 13.04
CA VAL A 274 -33.40 -7.11 11.85
C VAL A 274 -33.09 -8.57 11.51
N VAL A 275 -33.25 -8.93 10.24
CA VAL A 275 -32.90 -10.25 9.75
C VAL A 275 -31.42 -10.23 9.38
N PHE A 276 -30.64 -11.10 10.03
CA PHE A 276 -29.22 -11.28 9.77
C PHE A 276 -29.00 -12.62 9.06
N LYS A 277 -28.03 -12.67 8.15
CA LYS A 277 -27.60 -13.88 7.45
C LYS A 277 -26.17 -14.21 7.80
N VAL A 278 -25.92 -15.43 8.27
CA VAL A 278 -24.58 -15.90 8.63
C VAL A 278 -23.69 -15.95 7.38
N ASN A 279 -22.56 -15.26 7.45
CA ASN A 279 -21.56 -15.20 6.39
C ASN A 279 -20.20 -15.75 6.81
N TYR A 280 -19.95 -15.92 8.12
CA TYR A 280 -18.72 -16.45 8.65
C TYR A 280 -18.97 -17.18 9.97
N ILE A 281 -18.28 -18.29 10.16
CA ILE A 281 -18.21 -19.03 11.42
C ILE A 281 -16.73 -19.30 11.66
N SER A 282 -16.23 -18.92 12.85
CA SER A 282 -14.84 -19.15 13.21
C SER A 282 -14.51 -20.64 13.16
N PRO A 283 -13.43 -21.06 12.47
CA PRO A 283 -13.03 -22.47 12.43
C PRO A 283 -12.46 -22.96 13.77
N LEU A 284 -12.14 -22.06 14.68
CA LEU A 284 -11.58 -22.35 15.99
C LEU A 284 -12.55 -21.91 17.09
N GLY A 285 -12.96 -22.87 17.94
CA GLY A 285 -13.72 -22.54 19.14
C GLY A 285 -12.82 -21.97 20.22
N SER A 286 -13.29 -20.91 20.87
CA SER A 286 -12.65 -20.30 22.04
C SER A 286 -13.40 -20.68 23.33
N PHE A 287 -12.74 -20.56 24.50
CA PHE A 287 -13.43 -20.70 25.78
C PHE A 287 -13.97 -19.32 26.20
N ALA A 288 -15.23 -19.27 26.59
CA ALA A 288 -15.85 -18.05 27.09
C ALA A 288 -15.25 -17.58 28.43
N THR A 289 -14.73 -18.53 29.23
CA THR A 289 -14.05 -18.24 30.49
C THR A 289 -12.85 -19.18 30.62
N TRP A 290 -11.74 -18.69 31.21
CA TRP A 290 -10.51 -19.46 31.44
C TRP A 290 -10.61 -20.47 32.59
N GLU A 291 -11.65 -20.38 33.46
CA GLU A 291 -11.87 -21.26 34.58
C GLU A 291 -13.05 -22.21 34.31
N SER A 292 -12.81 -23.53 34.52
CA SER A 292 -13.85 -24.55 34.56
C SER A 292 -14.77 -24.26 35.75
N THR A 293 -15.97 -23.79 35.52
CA THR A 293 -16.97 -23.45 36.56
C THR A 293 -17.89 -24.66 36.89
N GLY A 294 -17.66 -25.82 36.28
CA GLY A 294 -18.58 -26.97 36.40
C GLY A 294 -18.20 -27.96 37.50
N THR A 295 -18.91 -27.92 38.60
CA THR A 295 -18.96 -29.04 39.58
C THR A 295 -19.96 -30.15 39.17
N GLY A 296 -20.47 -30.13 37.94
CA GLY A 296 -21.46 -31.07 37.40
C GLY A 296 -20.98 -31.79 36.14
N LYS A 297 -21.66 -32.88 35.78
CA LYS A 297 -21.35 -33.81 34.66
C LYS A 297 -21.36 -33.22 33.25
N SER A 298 -21.23 -31.90 33.06
CA SER A 298 -21.15 -31.24 31.75
C SER A 298 -19.72 -30.85 31.43
N TYR A 299 -19.22 -31.23 30.25
CA TYR A 299 -17.94 -30.79 29.75
C TYR A 299 -17.96 -29.27 29.47
N ASP A 300 -16.80 -28.62 29.50
CA ASP A 300 -16.67 -27.21 29.18
C ASP A 300 -16.96 -27.02 27.69
N MET A 301 -18.13 -26.48 27.40
CA MET A 301 -18.56 -26.21 26.04
C MET A 301 -17.81 -24.99 25.46
N ARG A 302 -17.32 -25.13 24.25
CA ARG A 302 -16.64 -24.06 23.52
C ARG A 302 -17.66 -23.09 22.90
N THR A 303 -17.23 -21.86 22.72
CA THR A 303 -17.99 -20.86 21.96
C THR A 303 -17.32 -20.62 20.62
N PHE A 304 -18.13 -20.44 19.60
CA PHE A 304 -17.70 -20.11 18.22
C PHE A 304 -18.16 -18.72 17.90
N GLU A 305 -17.27 -17.92 17.37
CA GLU A 305 -17.59 -16.59 16.86
C GLU A 305 -18.26 -16.72 15.49
N ILE A 306 -19.40 -16.05 15.35
CA ILE A 306 -20.22 -16.05 14.13
C ILE A 306 -20.41 -14.61 13.70
N HIS A 307 -20.14 -14.33 12.42
CA HIS A 307 -20.50 -13.05 11.84
C HIS A 307 -21.74 -13.23 10.96
N ALA A 308 -22.64 -12.24 11.00
CA ALA A 308 -23.79 -12.23 10.13
C ALA A 308 -24.09 -10.80 9.64
N LEU A 309 -24.39 -10.70 8.36
CA LEU A 309 -24.72 -9.44 7.70
C LEU A 309 -26.23 -9.18 7.75
N PRO A 310 -26.69 -7.95 7.93
CA PRO A 310 -28.09 -7.62 7.78
C PRO A 310 -28.51 -7.84 6.33
N MET A 311 -29.66 -8.52 6.12
CA MET A 311 -30.17 -8.80 4.76
C MET A 311 -30.67 -7.53 4.08
N GLU A 312 -31.15 -6.57 4.84
CA GLU A 312 -31.59 -5.27 4.37
C GLU A 312 -30.82 -4.16 5.05
N ARG A 313 -30.53 -3.09 4.31
CA ARG A 313 -29.89 -1.92 4.87
C ARG A 313 -30.76 -1.35 5.98
N THR A 314 -30.25 -1.37 7.21
CA THR A 314 -30.94 -0.84 8.38
C THR A 314 -30.33 0.49 8.78
N ASP A 315 -31.03 1.57 8.48
CA ASP A 315 -30.59 2.91 8.85
C ASP A 315 -30.53 3.06 10.39
N GLY A 316 -29.47 3.70 10.85
CA GLY A 316 -29.21 3.92 12.27
C GLY A 316 -28.47 2.81 12.98
N LEU A 317 -28.10 1.73 12.29
CA LEU A 317 -27.25 0.69 12.84
C LEU A 317 -25.82 1.26 13.03
N ARG A 318 -25.26 1.11 14.23
CA ARG A 318 -23.92 1.61 14.56
C ARG A 318 -23.08 0.55 15.26
N PRO A 319 -21.77 0.50 15.06
CA PRO A 319 -20.87 -0.35 15.83
C PRO A 319 -21.04 -0.11 17.34
N GLY A 320 -20.89 -1.17 18.13
CA GLY A 320 -21.08 -1.13 19.57
C GLY A 320 -22.54 -1.39 20.03
N MET A 321 -23.53 -1.37 19.13
CA MET A 321 -24.90 -1.71 19.49
C MET A 321 -25.04 -3.20 19.80
N SER A 322 -25.78 -3.53 20.85
CA SER A 322 -26.14 -4.90 21.21
C SER A 322 -27.24 -5.44 20.29
N VAL A 323 -27.17 -6.73 20.01
CA VAL A 323 -28.20 -7.49 19.29
C VAL A 323 -28.58 -8.68 20.15
N LEU A 324 -29.88 -8.82 20.40
CA LEU A 324 -30.47 -9.92 21.20
C LEU A 324 -31.11 -10.93 20.24
N VAL A 325 -30.68 -12.19 20.33
CA VAL A 325 -31.19 -13.27 19.50
C VAL A 325 -31.83 -14.31 20.41
N ASN A 326 -33.14 -14.54 20.23
CA ASN A 326 -33.84 -15.59 20.94
C ASN A 326 -33.63 -16.95 20.23
N ILE A 327 -33.22 -17.95 20.97
CA ILE A 327 -33.14 -19.33 20.49
C ILE A 327 -34.37 -20.06 21.05
N GLU A 328 -35.14 -20.67 20.16
CA GLU A 328 -36.27 -21.54 20.54
C GLU A 328 -35.81 -22.96 20.90
#